data_7c4a8477ce0409624af83c644376e2d1
#
_entry.id   7c4a8477ce0409624af83c644376e2d1
#
_cell.length_a   1.000
_cell.length_b   1.000
_cell.length_c   1.000
_cell.angle_alpha   90.00
_cell.angle_beta   90.00
_cell.angle_gamma   90.00
#
_symmetry.space_group_name_H-M   'P 1'
#
loop_
_entity.id
_entity.type
_entity.pdbx_description
1 polymer ?
#
loop_
_entity_poly.entity_id
_entity_poly.type
_entity_poly.pdbx_seq_one_letter_code
_entity_poly.pdbx_strand_id
1 'polypeptide(L)'
;MSFSCKESSDKASPPADTSGIQKTPVVTQYTELSCEQLVSAIVKSSNAIALTHFSDTLVQVRIDYLSPDKATIKLYVISDISDDPVNKKLTENAVGWLELHRHNNRLIDITNDPDNPLVLQYDTTILQKQDFFKLCGNTGAMTKPGTGYEKREVMREADIRFNGKLKRFFTMAEFEKVFGKPDSIQLLKDEAPCITIFDTEAPDDKYLYKDGSRFETSKDRVAVDEFWFRNGNFITYKETRIDANTTINDIKQLFPTAVNERLGMDKEGKIWMIQLREDKDGVSDGHIKLFFKDGKVNFIHWWFPC
;
A
#
# COMPACT_ATOMS: atom_id res chain seq x y z
N MET A 1 50.18 -8.51 69.27
CA MET A 1 51.50 -7.87 69.06
C MET A 1 51.26 -6.74 68.06
N SER A 2 50.91 -5.51 68.57
CA SER A 2 51.90 -4.46 68.94
C SER A 2 52.75 -4.05 67.76
N PHE A 3 52.65 -2.90 67.25
CA PHE A 3 53.08 -1.53 67.52
C PHE A 3 53.03 -0.80 66.14
N SER A 4 52.82 0.40 65.96
CA SER A 4 52.80 1.69 66.64
C SER A 4 53.12 2.80 65.66
N CYS A 5 52.41 3.85 65.76
CA CYS A 5 52.63 5.26 65.42
C CYS A 5 53.97 5.72 64.83
N LYS A 6 53.94 6.69 63.88
CA LYS A 6 54.43 8.04 64.22
C LYS A 6 54.00 9.12 63.23
N GLU A 7 53.56 10.18 63.75
CA GLU A 7 53.34 11.53 63.31
C GLU A 7 54.56 12.20 62.67
N SER A 8 54.31 13.20 61.85
CA SER A 8 54.70 14.61 62.01
C SER A 8 55.00 15.17 60.61
N SER A 9 54.65 16.26 60.18
CA SER A 9 54.27 17.59 60.57
C SER A 9 54.41 18.52 59.33
N ASP A 10 53.45 19.41 59.19
CA ASP A 10 53.52 20.75 58.64
C ASP A 10 54.42 21.14 57.45
N LYS A 11 53.82 21.67 56.39
CA LYS A 11 54.01 23.05 55.95
C LYS A 11 53.12 23.53 54.81
N ALA A 12 52.44 24.61 55.13
CA ALA A 12 52.16 25.79 54.32
C ALA A 12 51.52 25.62 52.92
N SER A 13 50.33 26.12 52.77
CA SER A 13 49.64 26.56 51.56
C SER A 13 50.29 27.80 50.93
N PRO A 14 50.15 27.97 49.63
CA PRO A 14 49.79 29.26 49.05
C PRO A 14 48.57 29.14 48.09
N PRO A 15 48.08 30.25 47.51
CA PRO A 15 46.66 30.55 47.47
C PRO A 15 45.94 30.07 46.24
N ALA A 16 44.61 30.00 46.38
CA ALA A 16 43.64 29.71 45.38
C ALA A 16 43.77 30.53 44.08
N ASP A 17 43.82 29.83 42.95
CA ASP A 17 43.53 30.42 41.65
C ASP A 17 42.14 29.90 41.21
N THR A 18 41.16 30.78 41.35
CA THR A 18 39.77 30.58 40.97
C THR A 18 39.62 30.84 39.47
N SER A 19 40.07 29.93 38.64
CA SER A 19 39.63 29.91 37.25
C SER A 19 38.34 29.13 37.16
N GLY A 20 37.24 29.89 37.09
CA GLY A 20 35.89 29.35 36.87
C GLY A 20 35.82 28.57 35.56
N ILE A 21 35.73 27.25 35.67
CA ILE A 21 35.31 26.40 34.54
C ILE A 21 33.83 26.69 34.32
N GLN A 22 33.50 27.58 33.39
CA GLN A 22 32.17 27.68 32.85
C GLN A 22 31.86 26.33 32.16
N LYS A 23 31.06 25.53 32.81
CA LYS A 23 30.39 24.37 32.18
C LYS A 23 29.48 24.97 31.10
N THR A 24 29.93 24.98 29.85
CA THR A 24 29.07 25.18 28.69
C THR A 24 27.97 24.11 28.75
N PRO A 25 26.69 24.49 28.71
CA PRO A 25 25.63 23.48 28.67
C PRO A 25 25.83 22.68 27.38
N VAL A 26 25.98 21.36 27.53
CA VAL A 26 25.92 20.43 26.38
C VAL A 26 24.49 20.53 25.85
N VAL A 27 24.31 21.35 24.82
CA VAL A 27 23.08 21.36 24.05
C VAL A 27 23.05 20.03 23.32
N THR A 28 22.34 19.06 23.88
CA THR A 28 22.01 17.83 23.18
C THR A 28 21.17 18.25 22.00
N GLN A 29 21.76 18.28 20.80
CA GLN A 29 21.03 18.47 19.56
C GLN A 29 20.09 17.25 19.42
N TYR A 30 18.83 17.46 19.74
CA TYR A 30 17.80 16.52 19.36
C TYR A 30 17.67 16.57 17.86
N THR A 31 18.12 15.53 17.18
CA THR A 31 17.90 15.37 15.74
C THR A 31 16.40 15.21 15.53
N GLU A 32 15.78 16.16 14.87
CA GLU A 32 14.37 16.06 14.51
C GLU A 32 14.18 14.84 13.59
N LEU A 33 13.20 14.00 13.90
CA LEU A 33 12.86 12.85 13.09
C LEU A 33 12.18 13.31 11.78
N SER A 34 12.44 12.61 10.68
CA SER A 34 11.61 12.76 9.49
C SER A 34 10.19 12.22 9.74
N CYS A 35 9.24 12.56 8.86
CA CYS A 35 7.88 12.03 8.97
C CYS A 35 7.87 10.49 8.99
N GLU A 36 8.61 9.84 8.08
CA GLU A 36 8.71 8.38 8.01
C GLU A 36 9.32 7.78 9.28
N GLN A 37 10.37 8.42 9.82
CA GLN A 37 10.98 7.98 11.07
C GLN A 37 10.03 8.11 12.25
N LEU A 38 9.24 9.20 12.29
CA LEU A 38 8.25 9.45 13.34
C LEU A 38 7.13 8.43 13.29
N VAL A 39 6.56 8.15 12.10
CA VAL A 39 5.55 7.11 11.89
C VAL A 39 6.09 5.75 12.33
N SER A 40 7.30 5.40 11.90
CA SER A 40 7.95 4.14 12.27
C SER A 40 8.14 4.01 13.77
N ALA A 41 8.57 5.08 14.45
CA ALA A 41 8.75 5.08 15.91
C ALA A 41 7.42 4.87 16.65
N ILE A 42 6.35 5.55 16.24
CA ILE A 42 5.01 5.40 16.82
C ILE A 42 4.53 3.96 16.69
N VAL A 43 4.57 3.41 15.47
CA VAL A 43 4.09 2.05 15.21
C VAL A 43 4.93 1.01 15.95
N LYS A 44 6.26 1.09 15.88
CA LYS A 44 7.16 0.11 16.51
C LYS A 44 7.14 0.15 18.04
N SER A 45 6.71 1.26 18.63
CA SER A 45 6.47 1.34 20.09
C SER A 45 5.10 0.81 20.51
N SER A 46 4.25 0.42 19.54
CA SER A 46 2.88 -0.01 19.82
C SER A 46 2.76 -1.53 20.00
N ASN A 47 1.62 -1.94 20.52
CA ASN A 47 1.20 -3.34 20.59
C ASN A 47 0.31 -3.75 19.40
N ALA A 48 0.57 -3.21 18.23
CA ALA A 48 -0.15 -3.57 17.00
C ALA A 48 -0.07 -5.07 16.70
N ILE A 49 -1.18 -5.67 16.27
CA ILE A 49 -1.28 -7.13 16.02
C ILE A 49 -0.20 -7.59 15.03
N ALA A 50 0.04 -6.82 13.98
CA ALA A 50 1.08 -7.15 13.00
C ALA A 50 2.46 -7.37 13.63
N LEU A 51 2.83 -6.63 14.69
CA LEU A 51 4.10 -6.76 15.38
C LEU A 51 4.18 -8.00 16.30
N THR A 52 3.05 -8.65 16.58
CA THR A 52 3.03 -9.94 17.29
C THR A 52 3.29 -11.13 16.36
N HIS A 53 2.99 -10.98 15.08
CA HIS A 53 3.13 -12.03 14.08
C HIS A 53 4.39 -11.89 13.21
N PHE A 54 4.89 -10.68 13.04
CA PHE A 54 6.08 -10.38 12.24
C PHE A 54 7.12 -9.67 13.09
N SER A 55 8.40 -9.95 12.83
CA SER A 55 9.48 -9.19 13.46
C SER A 55 9.34 -7.70 13.10
N ASP A 56 9.55 -6.83 14.08
CA ASP A 56 9.54 -5.37 13.93
C ASP A 56 10.54 -4.85 12.88
N THR A 57 11.60 -5.62 12.61
CA THR A 57 12.57 -5.33 11.55
C THR A 57 12.05 -5.61 10.15
N LEU A 58 11.08 -6.51 10.00
CA LEU A 58 10.47 -6.86 8.71
C LEU A 58 9.28 -5.97 8.39
N VAL A 59 8.57 -5.49 9.42
CA VAL A 59 7.41 -4.64 9.21
C VAL A 59 7.87 -3.25 8.78
N GLN A 60 7.50 -2.88 7.56
CA GLN A 60 7.62 -1.54 7.03
C GLN A 60 6.34 -0.77 7.29
N VAL A 61 6.46 0.55 7.40
CA VAL A 61 5.32 1.42 7.67
C VAL A 61 5.32 2.60 6.71
N ARG A 62 4.13 3.01 6.30
CA ARG A 62 3.93 4.28 5.58
C ARG A 62 2.59 4.90 5.92
N ILE A 63 2.50 6.22 5.78
CA ILE A 63 1.20 6.89 5.79
C ILE A 63 0.54 6.57 4.45
N ASP A 64 -0.62 5.94 4.51
CA ASP A 64 -1.46 5.68 3.35
C ASP A 64 -2.39 6.86 3.14
N TYR A 65 -2.84 7.46 4.23
CA TYR A 65 -3.72 8.60 4.25
C TYR A 65 -3.46 9.58 5.41
N LEU A 66 -3.54 10.87 5.13
CA LEU A 66 -3.44 11.92 6.12
C LEU A 66 -4.55 12.96 5.92
N SER A 67 -5.40 13.13 6.93
CA SER A 67 -6.41 14.20 7.01
C SER A 67 -6.06 15.18 8.14
N PRO A 68 -6.79 16.29 8.25
CA PRO A 68 -6.67 17.18 9.41
C PRO A 68 -6.95 16.48 10.76
N ASP A 69 -7.75 15.42 10.75
CA ASP A 69 -8.25 14.75 11.95
C ASP A 69 -7.57 13.42 12.25
N LYS A 70 -7.09 12.72 11.23
CA LYS A 70 -6.47 11.40 11.39
C LYS A 70 -5.44 11.07 10.31
N ALA A 71 -4.53 10.17 10.64
CA ALA A 71 -3.62 9.53 9.71
C ALA A 71 -3.93 8.03 9.65
N THR A 72 -4.12 7.48 8.46
CA THR A 72 -4.18 6.04 8.23
C THR A 72 -2.80 5.54 7.85
N ILE A 73 -2.32 4.53 8.55
CA ILE A 73 -0.96 4.00 8.44
C ILE A 73 -1.05 2.55 7.98
N LYS A 74 -0.42 2.25 6.85
CA LYS A 74 -0.29 0.89 6.35
C LYS A 74 0.96 0.23 6.92
N LEU A 75 0.79 -0.97 7.46
CA LEU A 75 1.87 -1.87 7.83
C LEU A 75 1.99 -2.93 6.75
N TYR A 76 3.22 -3.18 6.27
CA TYR A 76 3.45 -4.15 5.22
C TYR A 76 4.79 -4.83 5.37
N VAL A 77 4.91 -6.03 4.81
CA VAL A 77 6.16 -6.77 4.66
C VAL A 77 6.49 -6.91 3.17
N ILE A 78 7.78 -6.93 2.87
CA ILE A 78 8.25 -7.17 1.51
C ILE A 78 8.59 -8.66 1.39
N SER A 79 7.91 -9.35 0.50
CA SER A 79 8.15 -10.76 0.20
C SER A 79 8.70 -10.93 -1.21
N ASP A 80 9.58 -11.88 -1.37
CA ASP A 80 10.03 -12.32 -2.69
C ASP A 80 9.09 -13.44 -3.14
N ILE A 81 8.34 -13.20 -4.19
CA ILE A 81 7.40 -14.16 -4.78
C ILE A 81 7.95 -14.78 -6.07
N SER A 82 9.25 -14.66 -6.32
CA SER A 82 9.90 -15.26 -7.50
C SER A 82 10.31 -16.70 -7.23
N ASP A 83 10.11 -17.57 -8.21
CA ASP A 83 10.68 -18.90 -8.24
C ASP A 83 12.15 -18.88 -8.70
N ASP A 84 12.66 -17.72 -9.11
CA ASP A 84 14.02 -17.52 -9.61
C ASP A 84 14.89 -16.80 -8.58
N PRO A 85 15.93 -17.45 -8.01
CA PRO A 85 16.79 -16.83 -7.01
C PRO A 85 17.63 -15.65 -7.56
N VAL A 86 17.75 -15.51 -8.88
CA VAL A 86 18.53 -14.44 -9.53
C VAL A 86 17.65 -13.22 -9.82
N ASN A 87 16.40 -13.45 -10.24
CA ASN A 87 15.46 -12.40 -10.61
C ASN A 87 14.34 -12.26 -9.57
N LYS A 88 14.65 -11.60 -8.47
CA LYS A 88 13.70 -11.41 -7.37
C LYS A 88 12.49 -10.59 -7.79
N LYS A 89 11.30 -11.12 -7.56
CA LYS A 89 10.03 -10.41 -7.71
C LYS A 89 9.51 -10.02 -6.33
N LEU A 90 9.86 -8.81 -5.90
CA LEU A 90 9.43 -8.30 -4.59
C LEU A 90 7.99 -7.77 -4.67
N THR A 91 7.18 -8.12 -3.69
CA THR A 91 5.83 -7.60 -3.51
C THR A 91 5.64 -7.06 -2.09
N GLU A 92 4.78 -6.05 -1.95
CA GLU A 92 4.34 -5.54 -0.66
C GLU A 92 3.08 -6.27 -0.24
N ASN A 93 3.13 -7.01 0.87
CA ASN A 93 1.95 -7.61 1.47
C ASN A 93 1.52 -6.77 2.67
N ALA A 94 0.31 -6.26 2.64
CA ALA A 94 -0.27 -5.56 3.79
C ALA A 94 -0.44 -6.56 4.94
N VAL A 95 0.01 -6.17 6.14
CA VAL A 95 -0.10 -6.99 7.35
C VAL A 95 -0.84 -6.27 8.46
N GLY A 96 -1.23 -5.02 8.23
CA GLY A 96 -2.02 -4.26 9.20
C GLY A 96 -2.34 -2.84 8.72
N TRP A 97 -3.38 -2.30 9.34
CA TRP A 97 -3.86 -0.94 9.14
C TRP A 97 -4.14 -0.27 10.47
N LEU A 98 -3.55 0.89 10.70
CA LEU A 98 -3.73 1.65 11.92
C LEU A 98 -4.28 3.04 11.60
N GLU A 99 -4.97 3.64 12.55
CA GLU A 99 -5.35 5.05 12.50
C GLU A 99 -4.81 5.80 13.74
N LEU A 100 -4.10 6.90 13.49
CA LEU A 100 -3.71 7.85 14.52
C LEU A 100 -4.66 9.05 14.50
N HIS A 101 -5.43 9.25 15.57
CA HIS A 101 -6.39 10.33 15.69
C HIS A 101 -5.77 11.58 16.33
N ARG A 102 -5.89 12.74 15.69
CA ARG A 102 -5.23 13.99 16.11
C ARG A 102 -5.72 14.52 17.44
N HIS A 103 -7.05 14.50 17.66
CA HIS A 103 -7.65 15.18 18.83
C HIS A 103 -7.24 14.60 20.17
N ASN A 104 -6.94 13.31 20.22
CA ASN A 104 -6.66 12.59 21.45
C ASN A 104 -5.40 11.74 21.40
N ASN A 105 -4.62 11.85 20.32
CA ASN A 105 -3.43 11.04 20.06
C ASN A 105 -3.70 9.54 20.20
N ARG A 106 -4.92 9.11 19.87
CA ARG A 106 -5.32 7.72 19.98
C ARG A 106 -4.88 6.96 18.75
N LEU A 107 -4.13 5.89 18.93
CA LEU A 107 -3.77 4.94 17.91
C LEU A 107 -4.72 3.74 18.01
N ILE A 108 -5.34 3.37 16.89
CA ILE A 108 -6.24 2.23 16.81
C ILE A 108 -5.84 1.29 15.69
N ASP A 109 -6.06 -0.01 15.87
CA ASP A 109 -5.84 -1.05 14.87
C ASP A 109 -7.19 -1.38 14.21
N ILE A 110 -7.28 -1.16 12.90
CA ILE A 110 -8.46 -1.38 12.06
C ILE A 110 -8.27 -2.58 11.13
N THR A 111 -7.24 -3.40 11.36
CA THR A 111 -6.84 -4.49 10.46
C THR A 111 -7.92 -5.55 10.31
N ASN A 112 -8.45 -6.04 11.43
CA ASN A 112 -9.38 -7.18 11.42
C ASN A 112 -10.84 -6.77 11.47
N ASP A 113 -11.15 -5.66 12.12
CA ASP A 113 -12.52 -5.18 12.30
C ASP A 113 -12.52 -3.64 12.36
N PRO A 114 -12.72 -2.98 11.22
CA PRO A 114 -12.79 -1.51 11.16
C PRO A 114 -13.97 -0.92 11.94
N ASP A 115 -15.05 -1.68 12.12
CA ASP A 115 -16.25 -1.23 12.85
C ASP A 115 -16.08 -1.36 14.36
N ASN A 116 -15.15 -2.23 14.80
CA ASN A 116 -14.84 -2.41 16.24
C ASN A 116 -13.32 -2.42 16.46
N PRO A 117 -12.62 -1.30 16.22
CA PRO A 117 -11.18 -1.22 16.20
C PRO A 117 -10.57 -1.39 17.60
N LEU A 118 -9.38 -1.99 17.68
CA LEU A 118 -8.63 -2.14 18.89
C LEU A 118 -7.85 -0.86 19.23
N VAL A 119 -7.98 -0.38 20.45
CA VAL A 119 -7.15 0.73 20.94
C VAL A 119 -5.78 0.21 21.30
N LEU A 120 -4.76 0.78 20.66
CA LEU A 120 -3.38 0.41 20.89
C LEU A 120 -2.73 1.26 22.00
N GLN A 121 -1.80 0.63 22.70
CA GLN A 121 -0.85 1.31 23.57
C GLN A 121 0.44 1.56 22.79
N TYR A 122 1.04 2.74 22.94
CA TYR A 122 2.30 3.11 22.33
C TYR A 122 2.99 4.21 23.14
N ASP A 123 4.24 4.51 22.84
CA ASP A 123 4.97 5.59 23.52
C ASP A 123 4.48 6.98 23.07
N THR A 124 3.55 7.55 23.82
CA THR A 124 2.98 8.86 23.54
C THR A 124 3.98 10.02 23.72
N THR A 125 5.11 9.79 24.40
CA THR A 125 6.15 10.83 24.55
C THR A 125 6.78 11.23 23.23
N ILE A 126 6.69 10.37 22.23
CA ILE A 126 7.14 10.62 20.85
C ILE A 126 6.41 11.84 20.27
N LEU A 127 5.08 11.92 20.48
CA LEU A 127 4.25 13.02 19.97
C LEU A 127 4.40 14.33 20.78
N GLN A 128 4.94 14.26 22.00
CA GLN A 128 5.22 15.46 22.78
C GLN A 128 6.43 16.25 22.26
N LYS A 129 7.33 15.57 21.56
CA LYS A 129 8.56 16.16 21.02
C LYS A 129 8.37 16.81 19.65
N GLN A 130 7.46 16.28 18.85
CA GLN A 130 7.19 16.75 17.49
C GLN A 130 5.71 16.63 17.15
N ASP A 131 5.12 17.68 16.56
CA ASP A 131 3.74 17.63 16.05
C ASP A 131 3.72 16.80 14.76
N PHE A 132 3.22 15.57 14.89
CA PHE A 132 3.09 14.61 13.80
C PHE A 132 2.36 15.20 12.59
N PHE A 133 1.18 15.79 12.81
CA PHE A 133 0.34 16.28 11.73
C PHE A 133 0.93 17.51 11.03
N LYS A 134 1.66 18.34 11.76
CA LYS A 134 2.40 19.46 11.17
C LYS A 134 3.59 18.97 10.37
N LEU A 135 4.38 18.05 10.92
CA LEU A 135 5.58 17.52 10.28
C LEU A 135 5.21 16.74 9.01
N CYS A 136 4.32 15.76 9.12
CA CYS A 136 3.94 14.90 8.01
C CYS A 136 3.05 15.62 6.99
N GLY A 137 2.30 16.64 7.42
CA GLY A 137 1.49 17.46 6.54
C GLY A 137 2.29 18.37 5.60
N ASN A 138 3.51 18.75 5.99
CA ASN A 138 4.37 19.61 5.18
C ASN A 138 5.26 18.85 4.18
N THR A 139 5.37 17.54 4.30
CA THR A 139 6.25 16.72 3.44
C THR A 139 5.66 16.33 2.10
N GLY A 140 4.52 16.90 1.70
CA GLY A 140 3.80 16.48 0.49
C GLY A 140 3.11 15.12 0.63
N ALA A 141 3.24 14.45 1.78
CA ALA A 141 2.48 13.27 2.16
C ALA A 141 1.01 13.59 2.51
N MET A 142 0.58 14.84 2.29
CA MET A 142 -0.83 15.22 2.25
C MET A 142 -1.47 14.73 0.95
N THR A 143 -1.48 13.46 0.72
CA THR A 143 -2.52 12.90 -0.10
C THR A 143 -3.73 12.75 0.81
N LYS A 144 -4.61 13.76 0.79
CA LYS A 144 -5.97 13.55 1.28
C LYS A 144 -6.51 12.29 0.60
N PRO A 145 -7.09 11.28 1.28
CA PRO A 145 -7.95 10.31 0.59
C PRO A 145 -9.14 10.98 -0.06
N GLY A 146 -9.61 12.13 0.43
CA GLY A 146 -10.59 12.92 -0.27
C GLY A 146 -10.05 13.66 -1.50
N THR A 147 -8.78 14.09 -1.58
CA THR A 147 -8.32 14.91 -2.71
C THR A 147 -7.55 14.16 -3.78
N GLY A 148 -6.84 13.06 -3.46
CA GLY A 148 -6.25 12.17 -4.48
C GLY A 148 -7.28 11.16 -4.97
N TYR A 149 -8.04 10.55 -4.05
CA TYR A 149 -9.08 9.58 -4.39
C TYR A 149 -10.27 10.24 -5.09
N GLU A 150 -10.76 11.38 -4.59
CA GLU A 150 -11.83 12.15 -5.24
C GLU A 150 -11.44 12.78 -6.58
N LYS A 151 -10.14 13.03 -6.81
CA LYS A 151 -9.64 13.55 -8.08
C LYS A 151 -9.26 12.47 -9.08
N ARG A 152 -9.11 11.20 -8.67
CA ARG A 152 -8.85 10.13 -9.64
C ARG A 152 -10.03 9.98 -10.56
N GLU A 153 -9.73 9.91 -11.83
CA GLU A 153 -10.75 9.68 -12.84
C GLU A 153 -11.41 8.32 -12.62
N VAL A 154 -12.65 8.27 -13.04
CA VAL A 154 -13.52 7.10 -12.91
C VAL A 154 -13.61 6.38 -14.25
N MET A 155 -13.28 5.10 -14.26
CA MET A 155 -13.53 4.18 -15.36
C MET A 155 -14.67 3.25 -14.98
N ARG A 156 -15.92 3.66 -15.25
CA ARG A 156 -17.09 2.88 -14.82
C ARG A 156 -17.15 1.55 -15.56
N GLU A 157 -17.35 0.46 -14.85
CA GLU A 157 -17.55 -0.87 -15.40
C GLU A 157 -18.67 -0.88 -16.47
N ALA A 158 -19.75 -0.16 -16.22
CA ALA A 158 -20.88 -0.08 -17.12
C ALA A 158 -20.53 0.46 -18.54
N ASP A 159 -19.45 1.25 -18.63
CA ASP A 159 -18.98 1.88 -19.87
C ASP A 159 -17.94 0.99 -20.63
N ILE A 160 -17.58 -0.18 -20.08
CA ILE A 160 -16.60 -1.09 -20.65
C ILE A 160 -17.28 -2.23 -21.41
N ARG A 161 -16.72 -2.60 -22.55
CA ARG A 161 -17.10 -3.82 -23.30
C ARG A 161 -15.85 -4.57 -23.73
N PHE A 162 -15.76 -5.83 -23.33
CA PHE A 162 -14.69 -6.75 -23.72
C PHE A 162 -14.96 -7.28 -25.13
N ASN A 163 -13.98 -7.17 -25.99
CA ASN A 163 -14.06 -7.47 -27.42
C ASN A 163 -15.31 -6.83 -28.08
N GLY A 164 -15.67 -5.63 -27.57
CA GLY A 164 -16.78 -4.83 -28.07
C GLY A 164 -18.18 -5.40 -27.77
N LYS A 165 -18.29 -6.47 -27.02
CA LYS A 165 -19.57 -7.20 -26.79
C LYS A 165 -19.89 -7.42 -25.32
N LEU A 166 -18.97 -8.03 -24.55
CA LEU A 166 -19.25 -8.49 -23.20
C LEU A 166 -19.08 -7.38 -22.17
N LYS A 167 -19.95 -7.35 -21.18
CA LYS A 167 -19.74 -6.61 -19.93
C LYS A 167 -18.68 -7.34 -19.08
N ARG A 168 -18.43 -6.89 -17.87
CA ARG A 168 -17.53 -7.59 -16.92
C ARG A 168 -18.11 -8.95 -16.48
N PHE A 169 -19.42 -9.01 -16.26
CA PHE A 169 -20.15 -10.21 -15.90
C PHE A 169 -20.95 -10.74 -17.07
N PHE A 170 -20.83 -12.03 -17.35
CA PHE A 170 -21.49 -12.73 -18.45
C PHE A 170 -21.63 -14.24 -18.14
N THR A 171 -22.21 -15.01 -19.04
CA THR A 171 -22.40 -16.45 -18.89
C THR A 171 -21.25 -17.24 -19.50
N MET A 172 -21.10 -18.51 -19.10
CA MET A 172 -20.13 -19.43 -19.70
C MET A 172 -20.34 -19.61 -21.22
N ALA A 173 -21.58 -19.65 -21.67
CA ALA A 173 -21.91 -19.72 -23.10
C ALA A 173 -21.44 -18.48 -23.87
N GLU A 174 -21.56 -17.30 -23.27
CA GLU A 174 -21.04 -16.05 -23.86
C GLU A 174 -19.51 -16.03 -23.86
N PHE A 175 -18.86 -16.56 -22.79
CA PHE A 175 -17.41 -16.73 -22.77
C PHE A 175 -16.95 -17.57 -23.97
N GLU A 176 -17.51 -18.78 -24.13
CA GLU A 176 -17.11 -19.68 -25.21
C GLU A 176 -17.38 -19.10 -26.61
N LYS A 177 -18.46 -18.34 -26.75
CA LYS A 177 -18.80 -17.69 -28.02
C LYS A 177 -17.81 -16.60 -28.42
N VAL A 178 -17.23 -15.87 -27.44
CA VAL A 178 -16.36 -14.72 -27.71
C VAL A 178 -14.89 -15.10 -27.66
N PHE A 179 -14.48 -15.93 -26.70
CA PHE A 179 -13.09 -16.29 -26.44
C PHE A 179 -12.75 -17.73 -26.87
N GLY A 180 -13.75 -18.57 -27.14
CA GLY A 180 -13.57 -20.00 -27.38
C GLY A 180 -13.33 -20.76 -26.07
N LYS A 181 -12.74 -21.94 -26.17
CA LYS A 181 -12.39 -22.73 -24.98
C LYS A 181 -11.28 -22.07 -24.19
N PRO A 182 -11.28 -22.17 -22.84
CA PRO A 182 -10.16 -21.71 -22.04
C PRO A 182 -8.89 -22.50 -22.37
N ASP A 183 -7.74 -21.86 -22.22
CA ASP A 183 -6.42 -22.47 -22.43
C ASP A 183 -6.06 -23.36 -21.22
N SER A 184 -6.45 -22.95 -20.01
CA SER A 184 -6.34 -23.74 -18.78
C SER A 184 -7.41 -23.36 -17.77
N ILE A 185 -7.61 -24.22 -16.78
CA ILE A 185 -8.60 -24.08 -15.72
C ILE A 185 -7.92 -24.46 -14.40
N GLN A 186 -8.15 -23.65 -13.36
CA GLN A 186 -7.69 -23.91 -11.99
C GLN A 186 -8.85 -23.75 -11.01
N LEU A 187 -8.95 -24.64 -10.01
CA LEU A 187 -9.98 -24.50 -8.97
C LEU A 187 -9.58 -23.35 -8.01
N LEU A 188 -10.55 -22.52 -7.64
CA LEU A 188 -10.32 -21.41 -6.70
C LEU A 188 -9.75 -21.89 -5.37
N LYS A 189 -10.24 -23.02 -4.84
CA LYS A 189 -9.74 -23.60 -3.58
C LYS A 189 -8.25 -23.93 -3.59
N ASP A 190 -7.67 -24.18 -4.77
CA ASP A 190 -6.24 -24.52 -4.91
C ASP A 190 -5.38 -23.26 -5.01
N GLU A 191 -5.96 -22.13 -5.44
CA GLU A 191 -5.30 -20.81 -5.52
C GLU A 191 -5.40 -20.03 -4.21
N ALA A 192 -6.40 -20.35 -3.36
CA ALA A 192 -6.69 -19.66 -2.09
C ALA A 192 -6.62 -18.12 -2.21
N PRO A 193 -7.38 -17.52 -3.14
CA PRO A 193 -7.35 -16.06 -3.31
C PRO A 193 -7.83 -15.39 -2.03
N CYS A 194 -7.27 -14.23 -1.71
CA CYS A 194 -7.68 -13.51 -0.52
C CYS A 194 -9.07 -12.87 -0.66
N ILE A 195 -9.51 -12.62 -1.90
CA ILE A 195 -10.86 -12.14 -2.24
C ILE A 195 -11.32 -12.87 -3.50
N THR A 196 -12.59 -13.21 -3.53
CA THR A 196 -13.30 -13.74 -4.70
C THR A 196 -14.28 -12.68 -5.24
N ILE A 197 -14.49 -12.68 -6.57
CA ILE A 197 -15.44 -11.76 -7.22
C ILE A 197 -16.89 -12.19 -6.92
N PHE A 198 -17.10 -13.50 -6.79
CA PHE A 198 -18.39 -14.05 -6.40
C PHE A 198 -18.36 -14.46 -4.92
N ASP A 199 -19.30 -13.94 -4.13
CA ASP A 199 -19.46 -14.26 -2.69
C ASP A 199 -19.89 -15.71 -2.41
N THR A 200 -19.53 -16.63 -3.28
CA THR A 200 -19.92 -18.03 -3.18
C THR A 200 -18.66 -18.89 -3.12
N GLU A 201 -18.48 -19.60 -2.02
CA GLU A 201 -17.47 -20.65 -1.90
C GLU A 201 -18.03 -21.97 -2.42
N ALA A 202 -18.37 -22.05 -3.72
CA ALA A 202 -18.75 -23.32 -4.30
C ALA A 202 -17.49 -24.16 -4.58
N PRO A 203 -17.49 -25.47 -4.28
CA PRO A 203 -16.32 -26.34 -4.44
C PRO A 203 -15.79 -26.42 -5.88
N ASP A 204 -16.63 -26.08 -6.85
CA ASP A 204 -16.37 -26.10 -8.29
C ASP A 204 -16.09 -24.72 -8.89
N ASP A 205 -16.07 -23.68 -8.08
CA ASP A 205 -15.64 -22.34 -8.51
C ASP A 205 -14.18 -22.40 -8.97
N LYS A 206 -13.87 -21.68 -10.05
CA LYS A 206 -12.59 -21.82 -10.74
C LYS A 206 -12.19 -20.56 -11.46
N TYR A 207 -10.89 -20.45 -11.72
CA TYR A 207 -10.35 -19.54 -12.70
C TYR A 207 -10.25 -20.20 -14.08
N LEU A 208 -10.68 -19.46 -15.11
CA LEU A 208 -10.41 -19.77 -16.50
C LEU A 208 -9.29 -18.85 -16.98
N TYR A 209 -8.33 -19.42 -17.70
CA TYR A 209 -7.26 -18.65 -18.35
C TYR A 209 -7.46 -18.68 -19.85
N LYS A 210 -7.36 -17.51 -20.48
CA LYS A 210 -7.46 -17.38 -21.94
C LYS A 210 -6.60 -16.21 -22.43
N ASP A 211 -5.69 -16.46 -23.34
CA ASP A 211 -4.79 -15.46 -23.93
C ASP A 211 -4.04 -14.61 -22.87
N GLY A 212 -3.72 -15.23 -21.72
CA GLY A 212 -3.12 -14.58 -20.56
C GLY A 212 -4.12 -13.90 -19.62
N SER A 213 -5.38 -13.74 -20.02
CA SER A 213 -6.45 -13.20 -19.20
C SER A 213 -6.96 -14.21 -18.19
N ARG A 214 -7.40 -13.73 -17.03
CA ARG A 214 -7.98 -14.53 -15.94
C ARG A 214 -9.44 -14.14 -15.74
N PHE A 215 -10.29 -15.14 -15.62
CA PHE A 215 -11.72 -15.00 -15.41
C PHE A 215 -12.12 -15.88 -14.24
N GLU A 216 -12.86 -15.34 -13.28
CA GLU A 216 -13.43 -16.11 -12.19
C GLU A 216 -14.81 -16.62 -12.58
N THR A 217 -15.13 -17.85 -12.17
CA THR A 217 -16.44 -18.45 -12.44
C THR A 217 -17.12 -18.94 -11.18
N SER A 218 -18.43 -18.78 -11.13
CA SER A 218 -19.29 -19.43 -10.15
C SER A 218 -20.55 -19.90 -10.84
N LYS A 219 -20.77 -21.23 -10.86
CA LYS A 219 -21.84 -21.88 -11.61
C LYS A 219 -21.75 -21.52 -13.11
N ASP A 220 -22.79 -20.89 -13.68
CA ASP A 220 -22.84 -20.44 -15.07
C ASP A 220 -22.35 -18.99 -15.26
N ARG A 221 -21.99 -18.29 -14.18
CA ARG A 221 -21.50 -16.91 -14.25
C ARG A 221 -20.00 -16.86 -14.43
N VAL A 222 -19.56 -15.91 -15.21
CA VAL A 222 -18.15 -15.59 -15.44
C VAL A 222 -17.93 -14.10 -15.20
N ALA A 223 -16.85 -13.76 -14.53
CA ALA A 223 -16.42 -12.39 -14.33
C ALA A 223 -15.00 -12.17 -14.84
N VAL A 224 -14.75 -11.02 -15.44
CA VAL A 224 -13.38 -10.62 -15.78
C VAL A 224 -12.69 -10.18 -14.52
N ASP A 225 -11.56 -10.80 -14.21
CA ASP A 225 -10.65 -10.42 -13.14
C ASP A 225 -9.44 -9.66 -13.71
N GLU A 226 -8.71 -10.28 -14.64
CA GLU A 226 -7.58 -9.70 -15.33
C GLU A 226 -7.73 -9.91 -16.84
N PHE A 227 -7.55 -8.85 -17.65
CA PHE A 227 -7.76 -8.93 -19.08
C PHE A 227 -6.54 -8.40 -19.84
N TRP A 228 -5.87 -9.31 -20.58
CA TRP A 228 -4.68 -9.02 -21.35
C TRP A 228 -5.02 -8.65 -22.79
N PHE A 229 -4.38 -7.60 -23.28
CA PHE A 229 -4.52 -7.14 -24.67
C PHE A 229 -3.63 -7.95 -25.63
N ARG A 230 -3.79 -9.29 -25.61
CA ARG A 230 -3.07 -10.22 -26.48
C ARG A 230 -4.00 -10.80 -27.53
N ASN A 231 -3.44 -11.34 -28.59
CA ASN A 231 -4.17 -12.04 -29.67
C ASN A 231 -5.37 -11.27 -30.25
N GLY A 232 -5.25 -9.93 -30.31
CA GLY A 232 -6.30 -9.06 -30.83
C GLY A 232 -7.40 -8.71 -29.83
N ASN A 233 -7.27 -9.11 -28.58
CA ASN A 233 -8.17 -8.70 -27.50
C ASN A 233 -8.14 -7.19 -27.29
N PHE A 234 -9.29 -6.61 -27.03
CA PHE A 234 -9.47 -5.19 -26.80
C PHE A 234 -10.65 -4.93 -25.87
N ILE A 235 -10.68 -3.74 -25.31
CA ILE A 235 -11.90 -3.20 -24.70
C ILE A 235 -12.37 -1.99 -25.49
N THR A 236 -13.67 -1.70 -25.40
CA THR A 236 -14.18 -0.37 -25.70
C THR A 236 -14.58 0.31 -24.38
N TYR A 237 -14.06 1.50 -24.14
CA TYR A 237 -14.47 2.35 -23.04
C TYR A 237 -15.21 3.55 -23.62
N LYS A 238 -16.52 3.63 -23.35
CA LYS A 238 -17.41 4.51 -24.11
C LYS A 238 -17.28 4.20 -25.60
N GLU A 239 -16.78 5.12 -26.39
CA GLU A 239 -16.57 4.92 -27.84
C GLU A 239 -15.12 4.67 -28.23
N THR A 240 -14.19 4.75 -27.25
CA THR A 240 -12.76 4.59 -27.51
C THR A 240 -12.35 3.13 -27.41
N ARG A 241 -11.69 2.63 -28.45
CA ARG A 241 -11.04 1.31 -28.42
C ARG A 241 -9.69 1.39 -27.72
N ILE A 242 -9.45 0.47 -26.81
CA ILE A 242 -8.18 0.28 -26.08
C ILE A 242 -7.68 -1.14 -26.37
N ASP A 243 -6.48 -1.27 -26.92
CA ASP A 243 -5.85 -2.53 -27.26
C ASP A 243 -4.31 -2.45 -27.09
N ALA A 244 -3.59 -3.51 -27.49
CA ALA A 244 -2.13 -3.58 -27.35
C ALA A 244 -1.34 -2.47 -28.10
N ASN A 245 -1.97 -1.73 -29.00
CA ASN A 245 -1.34 -0.61 -29.71
C ASN A 245 -1.60 0.74 -29.05
N THR A 246 -2.57 0.80 -28.14
CA THR A 246 -2.93 2.01 -27.41
C THR A 246 -1.77 2.45 -26.52
N THR A 247 -1.32 3.69 -26.70
CA THR A 247 -0.19 4.24 -25.98
C THR A 247 -0.62 4.90 -24.68
N ILE A 248 0.35 5.13 -23.78
CA ILE A 248 0.12 5.90 -22.55
C ILE A 248 -0.37 7.33 -22.86
N ASN A 249 0.03 7.91 -24.00
CA ASN A 249 -0.42 9.24 -24.42
C ASN A 249 -1.88 9.23 -24.88
N ASP A 250 -2.35 8.15 -25.50
CA ASP A 250 -3.76 7.98 -25.84
C ASP A 250 -4.62 7.87 -24.59
N ILE A 251 -4.15 7.09 -23.61
CA ILE A 251 -4.81 6.97 -22.30
C ILE A 251 -4.79 8.29 -21.52
N LYS A 252 -3.73 9.10 -21.67
CA LYS A 252 -3.67 10.43 -21.04
C LYS A 252 -4.78 11.38 -21.52
N GLN A 253 -5.30 11.20 -22.72
CA GLN A 253 -6.45 11.98 -23.20
C GLN A 253 -7.75 11.62 -22.48
N LEU A 254 -7.87 10.37 -22.02
CA LEU A 254 -9.04 9.88 -21.27
C LEU A 254 -8.89 10.13 -19.76
N PHE A 255 -7.67 9.96 -19.22
CA PHE A 255 -7.36 9.95 -17.81
C PHE A 255 -6.07 10.73 -17.51
N PRO A 256 -6.06 12.07 -17.72
CA PRO A 256 -4.85 12.88 -17.60
C PRO A 256 -4.26 12.87 -16.17
N THR A 257 -5.09 12.88 -15.12
CA THR A 257 -4.63 12.88 -13.74
C THR A 257 -3.99 11.54 -13.39
N ALA A 258 -4.65 10.43 -13.69
CA ALA A 258 -4.14 9.09 -13.40
C ALA A 258 -2.82 8.81 -14.14
N VAL A 259 -2.67 9.26 -15.38
CA VAL A 259 -1.41 9.11 -16.14
C VAL A 259 -0.29 9.99 -15.57
N ASN A 260 -0.60 11.19 -15.09
CA ASN A 260 0.41 12.04 -14.42
C ASN A 260 0.86 11.46 -13.07
N GLU A 261 -0.03 10.75 -12.38
CA GLU A 261 0.21 10.08 -11.08
C GLU A 261 0.60 8.61 -11.23
N ARG A 262 0.98 8.16 -12.44
CA ARG A 262 1.35 6.77 -12.71
C ARG A 262 2.48 6.29 -11.82
N LEU A 263 2.44 5.01 -11.47
CA LEU A 263 3.44 4.34 -10.66
C LEU A 263 4.37 3.51 -11.54
N GLY A 264 5.69 3.65 -11.35
CA GLY A 264 6.68 2.75 -11.92
C GLY A 264 6.64 1.40 -11.20
N MET A 265 6.58 0.30 -11.96
CA MET A 265 6.47 -1.05 -11.43
C MET A 265 7.78 -1.85 -11.58
N ASP A 266 8.75 -1.30 -12.30
CA ASP A 266 10.08 -1.88 -12.47
C ASP A 266 11.18 -0.81 -12.34
N LYS A 267 12.43 -1.27 -12.14
CA LYS A 267 13.60 -0.39 -12.03
C LYS A 267 14.04 0.20 -13.36
N GLU A 268 13.62 -0.39 -14.45
CA GLU A 268 14.04 -0.04 -15.81
C GLU A 268 13.12 1.02 -16.44
N GLY A 269 12.02 1.36 -15.77
CA GLY A 269 11.04 2.33 -16.25
C GLY A 269 10.26 1.87 -17.48
N LYS A 270 10.15 0.57 -17.68
CA LYS A 270 9.41 -0.04 -18.79
C LYS A 270 7.98 -0.40 -18.45
N ILE A 271 7.72 -0.72 -17.16
CA ILE A 271 6.41 -1.12 -16.67
C ILE A 271 5.84 0.00 -15.81
N TRP A 272 4.63 0.46 -16.16
CA TRP A 272 3.89 1.49 -15.44
C TRP A 272 2.50 1.00 -15.12
N MET A 273 1.91 1.57 -14.09
CA MET A 273 0.52 1.33 -13.73
C MET A 273 -0.17 2.64 -13.42
N ILE A 274 -1.40 2.80 -13.88
CA ILE A 274 -2.33 3.83 -13.43
C ILE A 274 -3.47 3.17 -12.66
N GLN A 275 -4.02 3.91 -11.69
CA GLN A 275 -5.14 3.47 -10.89
C GLN A 275 -6.31 4.40 -11.10
N LEU A 276 -7.46 3.81 -11.43
CA LEU A 276 -8.73 4.48 -11.69
C LEU A 276 -9.77 4.01 -10.66
N ARG A 277 -10.71 4.88 -10.33
CA ARG A 277 -11.87 4.48 -9.54
C ARG A 277 -12.86 3.75 -10.43
N GLU A 278 -13.56 2.76 -9.89
CA GLU A 278 -14.63 2.07 -10.63
C GLU A 278 -16.00 2.75 -10.47
N ASP A 279 -16.18 3.58 -9.45
CA ASP A 279 -17.40 4.33 -9.17
C ASP A 279 -17.15 5.83 -8.94
N LYS A 280 -18.23 6.62 -8.98
CA LYS A 280 -18.18 8.06 -8.69
C LYS A 280 -18.33 8.35 -7.21
N ASP A 281 -19.02 7.52 -6.51
CA ASP A 281 -19.55 7.82 -5.18
C ASP A 281 -18.58 7.38 -4.08
N GLY A 282 -17.51 6.64 -4.44
CA GLY A 282 -16.48 6.15 -3.51
C GLY A 282 -17.03 5.11 -2.53
N VAL A 283 -18.05 4.38 -2.94
CA VAL A 283 -18.68 3.31 -2.15
C VAL A 283 -17.82 2.05 -2.24
N SER A 284 -17.21 1.81 -3.42
CA SER A 284 -16.28 0.71 -3.62
C SER A 284 -14.86 1.12 -3.27
N ASP A 285 -14.15 0.27 -2.55
CA ASP A 285 -12.70 0.35 -2.32
C ASP A 285 -11.91 -0.38 -3.43
N GLY A 286 -12.62 -0.98 -4.38
CA GLY A 286 -12.08 -1.57 -5.59
C GLY A 286 -11.51 -0.54 -6.55
N HIS A 287 -10.53 -0.94 -7.32
CA HIS A 287 -9.86 -0.10 -8.30
C HIS A 287 -9.67 -0.83 -9.62
N ILE A 288 -9.75 -0.07 -10.71
CA ILE A 288 -9.31 -0.54 -12.02
C ILE A 288 -7.86 -0.12 -12.21
N LYS A 289 -6.95 -1.09 -12.31
CA LYS A 289 -5.53 -0.88 -12.58
C LYS A 289 -5.25 -1.18 -14.04
N LEU A 290 -4.71 -0.19 -14.76
CA LEU A 290 -4.29 -0.35 -16.14
C LEU A 290 -2.76 -0.37 -16.20
N PHE A 291 -2.21 -1.46 -16.71
CA PHE A 291 -0.77 -1.69 -16.77
C PHE A 291 -0.25 -1.41 -18.19
N PHE A 292 0.93 -0.81 -18.24
CA PHE A 292 1.64 -0.49 -19.46
C PHE A 292 2.98 -1.20 -19.48
N LYS A 293 3.37 -1.65 -20.66
CA LYS A 293 4.71 -2.16 -20.94
C LYS A 293 5.26 -1.46 -22.17
N ASP A 294 6.48 -0.94 -22.08
CA ASP A 294 7.15 -0.20 -23.14
C ASP A 294 6.27 0.93 -23.73
N GLY A 295 5.54 1.64 -22.86
CA GLY A 295 4.68 2.77 -23.21
C GLY A 295 3.33 2.41 -23.85
N LYS A 296 2.99 1.13 -23.97
CA LYS A 296 1.72 0.63 -24.51
C LYS A 296 0.92 -0.11 -23.45
N VAL A 297 -0.40 -0.11 -23.59
CA VAL A 297 -1.30 -0.87 -22.72
C VAL A 297 -1.00 -2.36 -22.84
N ASN A 298 -0.89 -3.02 -21.69
CA ASN A 298 -0.56 -4.44 -21.59
C ASN A 298 -1.74 -5.26 -21.08
N PHE A 299 -2.29 -4.89 -19.91
CA PHE A 299 -3.47 -5.53 -19.35
C PHE A 299 -4.22 -4.60 -18.42
N ILE A 300 -5.47 -4.95 -18.07
CA ILE A 300 -6.33 -4.31 -17.10
C ILE A 300 -6.70 -5.32 -16.02
N HIS A 301 -6.74 -4.88 -14.76
CA HIS A 301 -7.05 -5.71 -13.60
C HIS A 301 -8.04 -4.99 -12.68
N TRP A 302 -9.12 -5.67 -12.29
CA TRP A 302 -10.00 -5.26 -11.21
C TRP A 302 -9.38 -5.70 -9.89
N TRP A 303 -8.90 -4.71 -9.14
CA TRP A 303 -8.20 -4.97 -7.90
C TRP A 303 -9.04 -4.54 -6.71
N PHE A 304 -9.16 -5.42 -5.73
CA PHE A 304 -9.76 -5.14 -4.43
C PHE A 304 -8.72 -5.34 -3.33
N PRO A 305 -8.75 -4.53 -2.26
CA PRO A 305 -7.89 -4.76 -1.11
C PRO A 305 -8.29 -6.07 -0.40
N CYS A 306 -7.29 -6.77 0.07
CA CYS A 306 -7.50 -7.94 0.94
C CYS A 306 -7.73 -7.50 2.36
#